data_d2715508b063bc62f770a3890eaf5971
#
_entry.id   d2715508b063bc62f770a3890eaf5971
#
_cell.length_a   1.000
_cell.length_b   1.000
_cell.length_c   1.000
_cell.angle_alpha   90.00
_cell.angle_beta   90.00
_cell.angle_gamma   90.00
#
_symmetry.space_group_name_H-M   'P 1'
#
loop_
_entity.id
_entity.type
_entity.pdbx_description
1 polymer ?
#
loop_
_entity_poly.entity_id
_entity_poly.type
_entity_poly.pdbx_seq_one_letter_code
_entity_poly.pdbx_strand_id
1 'polypeptide(L)'
;MLEGLFGNEMVEKVLFYLEVYGEGYALGMAKTFGEPVNRVQQQLKRLERGGIVVSRLIGKVRLYTFNARYPFLRELRGLIDKAYQFMPESEKISYYLKRTRPRRRGKPL
;
A
#
# COMPACT_ATOMS: atom_id res chain seq x y z
N MET A 1 4.85 10.01 9.43
CA MET A 1 4.66 11.24 8.64
C MET A 1 3.20 11.66 8.59
N LEU A 2 2.29 10.76 8.26
CA LEU A 2 0.86 11.05 8.18
C LEU A 2 0.04 10.40 9.28
N GLU A 3 0.69 9.92 10.33
CA GLU A 3 0.03 9.25 11.44
C GLU A 3 -1.03 10.11 12.11
N GLY A 4 -0.74 11.41 12.21
CA GLY A 4 -1.70 12.34 12.81
C GLY A 4 -2.98 12.46 12.02
N LEU A 5 -2.90 12.26 10.72
CA LEU A 5 -4.06 12.33 9.83
C LEU A 5 -4.80 10.99 9.78
N PHE A 6 -4.08 9.90 9.67
CA PHE A 6 -4.68 8.58 9.46
C PHE A 6 -4.92 7.80 10.76
N GLY A 7 -4.35 8.24 11.84
CA GLY A 7 -4.56 7.63 13.14
C GLY A 7 -3.54 6.59 13.55
N ASN A 8 -2.78 6.05 12.61
CA ASN A 8 -1.69 5.15 12.97
C ASN A 8 -0.72 5.01 11.80
N GLU A 9 0.45 4.49 12.12
CA GLU A 9 1.55 4.36 11.17
C GLU A 9 1.33 3.24 10.17
N MET A 10 0.63 2.18 10.59
CA MET A 10 0.43 1.02 9.72
C MET A 10 -0.46 1.36 8.53
N VAL A 11 -1.50 2.17 8.72
CA VAL A 11 -2.35 2.63 7.62
C VAL A 11 -1.51 3.36 6.58
N GLU A 12 -0.65 4.22 7.06
CA GLU A 12 0.24 4.98 6.18
C GLU A 12 1.12 4.05 5.36
N LYS A 13 1.74 3.05 6.00
CA LYS A 13 2.61 2.10 5.30
C LYS A 13 1.86 1.31 4.24
N VAL A 14 0.65 0.88 4.56
CA VAL A 14 -0.18 0.14 3.61
C VAL A 14 -0.52 1.00 2.41
N LEU A 15 -0.89 2.26 2.64
CA LEU A 15 -1.23 3.17 1.56
C LEU A 15 -0.05 3.48 0.66
N PHE A 16 1.14 3.69 1.25
CA PHE A 16 2.35 3.87 0.44
C PHE A 16 2.66 2.61 -0.38
N TYR A 17 2.48 1.44 0.23
CA TYR A 17 2.73 0.19 -0.49
C TYR A 17 1.83 0.08 -1.72
N LEU A 18 0.54 0.35 -1.55
CA LEU A 18 -0.38 0.28 -2.68
C LEU A 18 -0.10 1.34 -3.73
N GLU A 19 0.35 2.50 -3.31
CA GLU A 19 0.70 3.56 -4.27
C GLU A 19 1.92 3.16 -5.10
N VAL A 20 2.92 2.56 -4.47
CA VAL A 20 4.17 2.22 -5.15
C VAL A 20 4.02 0.96 -6.00
N TYR A 21 3.38 -0.06 -5.47
CA TYR A 21 3.33 -1.37 -6.14
C TYR A 21 2.02 -1.62 -6.89
N GLY A 22 0.99 -0.83 -6.63
CA GLY A 22 -0.31 -0.96 -7.28
C GLY A 22 -1.23 -1.98 -6.68
N GLU A 23 -0.68 -3.03 -6.08
CA GLU A 23 -1.47 -4.11 -5.49
C GLU A 23 -0.62 -4.83 -4.46
N GLY A 24 -1.27 -5.63 -3.62
CA GLY A 24 -0.49 -6.38 -2.65
C GLY A 24 -1.34 -7.32 -1.81
N TYR A 25 -0.65 -8.31 -1.23
CA TYR A 25 -1.22 -9.25 -0.28
C TYR A 25 -0.79 -8.86 1.13
N ALA A 26 -1.65 -9.15 2.11
CA ALA A 26 -1.34 -8.80 3.50
C ALA A 26 -0.01 -9.41 3.96
N LEU A 27 0.24 -10.67 3.61
CA LEU A 27 1.47 -11.34 4.03
C LEU A 27 2.71 -10.70 3.41
N GLY A 28 2.62 -10.32 2.12
CA GLY A 28 3.72 -9.65 1.46
C GLY A 28 4.04 -8.30 2.08
N MET A 29 3.00 -7.55 2.42
CA MET A 29 3.18 -6.27 3.11
C MET A 29 3.82 -6.47 4.48
N ALA A 30 3.32 -7.45 5.24
CA ALA A 30 3.84 -7.74 6.56
C ALA A 30 5.33 -8.08 6.51
N LYS A 31 5.72 -8.88 5.54
CA LYS A 31 7.14 -9.23 5.36
C LYS A 31 7.98 -8.01 5.03
N THR A 32 7.47 -7.17 4.14
CA THR A 32 8.17 -5.95 3.74
C THR A 32 8.41 -5.02 4.93
N PHE A 33 7.39 -4.88 5.78
CA PHE A 33 7.47 -3.95 6.91
C PHE A 33 8.07 -4.58 8.17
N GLY A 34 8.24 -5.90 8.19
CA GLY A 34 8.69 -6.58 9.42
C GLY A 34 7.65 -6.53 10.51
N GLU A 35 6.37 -6.65 10.16
CA GLU A 35 5.25 -6.53 11.08
C GLU A 35 4.40 -7.80 11.08
N PRO A 36 3.71 -8.09 12.20
CA PRO A 36 2.79 -9.22 12.21
C PRO A 36 1.67 -9.03 11.18
N VAL A 37 1.32 -10.11 10.50
CA VAL A 37 0.35 -10.04 9.40
C VAL A 37 -1.02 -9.57 9.88
N ASN A 38 -1.41 -9.91 11.11
CA ASN A 38 -2.73 -9.50 11.60
C ASN A 38 -2.85 -7.99 11.75
N ARG A 39 -1.74 -7.29 12.04
CA ARG A 39 -1.77 -5.83 12.13
C ARG A 39 -2.01 -5.20 10.76
N VAL A 40 -1.39 -5.77 9.74
CA VAL A 40 -1.61 -5.33 8.36
C VAL A 40 -3.04 -5.63 7.94
N GLN A 41 -3.52 -6.84 8.24
CA GLN A 41 -4.89 -7.24 7.88
C GLN A 41 -5.94 -6.33 8.51
N GLN A 42 -5.74 -5.92 9.75
CA GLN A 42 -6.67 -5.03 10.41
C GLN A 42 -6.82 -3.72 9.66
N GLN A 43 -5.72 -3.17 9.18
CA GLN A 43 -5.78 -1.91 8.45
C GLN A 43 -6.36 -2.08 7.05
N LEU A 44 -6.05 -3.18 6.39
CA LEU A 44 -6.64 -3.45 5.09
C LEU A 44 -8.15 -3.61 5.21
N LYS A 45 -8.63 -4.31 6.24
CA LYS A 45 -10.07 -4.46 6.46
C LYS A 45 -10.73 -3.12 6.74
N ARG A 46 -10.07 -2.28 7.52
CA ARG A 46 -10.58 -0.94 7.82
C ARG A 46 -10.70 -0.12 6.55
N LEU A 47 -9.68 -0.15 5.71
CA LEU A 47 -9.69 0.59 4.45
C LEU A 47 -10.75 0.04 3.50
N GLU A 48 -10.94 -1.27 3.50
CA GLU A 48 -11.95 -1.90 2.65
C GLU A 48 -13.35 -1.52 3.11
N ARG A 49 -13.60 -1.51 4.42
CA ARG A 49 -14.88 -1.06 4.95
C ARG A 49 -15.17 0.40 4.60
N GLY A 50 -14.14 1.22 4.52
CA GLY A 50 -14.28 2.61 4.14
C GLY A 50 -14.38 2.83 2.64
N GLY A 51 -14.30 1.78 1.85
CA GLY A 51 -14.40 1.88 0.41
C GLY A 51 -13.15 2.36 -0.30
N ILE A 52 -12.05 2.48 0.42
CA ILE A 52 -10.79 3.00 -0.13
C ILE A 52 -10.08 1.94 -0.95
N VAL A 53 -10.13 0.69 -0.48
CA VAL A 53 -9.53 -0.43 -1.19
C VAL A 53 -10.58 -1.49 -1.43
N VAL A 54 -10.32 -2.33 -2.43
CA VAL A 54 -11.11 -3.52 -2.73
C VAL A 54 -10.16 -4.71 -2.77
N SER A 55 -10.71 -5.90 -2.59
CA SER A 55 -9.91 -7.11 -2.65
C SER A 55 -10.62 -8.16 -3.49
N ARG A 56 -9.83 -9.06 -4.03
CA ARG A 56 -10.36 -10.24 -4.71
C ARG A 56 -9.54 -11.44 -4.28
N LEU A 57 -10.21 -12.57 -4.25
CA LEU A 57 -9.58 -13.82 -3.85
C LEU A 57 -8.85 -14.42 -5.05
N ILE A 58 -7.58 -14.69 -4.87
CA ILE A 58 -6.78 -15.37 -5.89
C ILE A 58 -6.21 -16.60 -5.21
N GLY A 59 -6.78 -17.77 -5.56
CA GLY A 59 -6.47 -18.98 -4.81
C GLY A 59 -6.96 -18.83 -3.40
N LYS A 60 -6.05 -18.87 -2.43
CA LYS A 60 -6.39 -18.76 -1.01
C LYS A 60 -6.01 -17.42 -0.39
N VAL A 61 -5.54 -16.49 -1.20
CA VAL A 61 -5.08 -15.20 -0.69
C VAL A 61 -5.87 -14.06 -1.33
N ARG A 62 -5.98 -12.96 -0.59
CA ARG A 62 -6.69 -11.78 -1.06
C ARG A 62 -5.70 -10.75 -1.57
N LEU A 63 -5.89 -10.35 -2.81
CA LEU A 63 -5.12 -9.29 -3.43
C LEU A 63 -5.88 -7.98 -3.26
N TYR A 64 -5.21 -6.99 -2.70
CA TYR A 64 -5.80 -5.68 -2.43
C TYR A 64 -5.31 -4.65 -3.43
N THR A 65 -6.22 -3.79 -3.88
CA THR A 65 -5.91 -2.65 -4.75
C THR A 65 -6.73 -1.46 -4.28
N PHE A 66 -6.34 -0.27 -4.72
CA PHE A 66 -7.21 0.88 -4.51
C PHE A 66 -8.54 0.67 -5.25
N ASN A 67 -9.60 1.21 -4.67
CA ASN A 67 -10.92 1.16 -5.27
C ASN A 67 -11.08 2.32 -6.26
N ALA A 68 -11.12 2.00 -7.56
CA ALA A 68 -11.21 3.02 -8.59
C ALA A 68 -12.47 3.88 -8.48
N ARG A 69 -13.47 3.40 -7.74
CA ARG A 69 -14.73 4.13 -7.55
C ARG A 69 -14.78 4.95 -6.27
N TYR A 70 -13.71 4.92 -5.48
CA TYR A 70 -13.68 5.74 -4.26
C TYR A 70 -13.69 7.23 -4.66
N PRO A 71 -14.67 8.00 -4.20
CA PRO A 71 -14.84 9.38 -4.71
C PRO A 71 -13.65 10.30 -4.49
N PHE A 72 -12.85 10.03 -3.47
CA PHE A 72 -11.71 10.87 -3.11
C PHE A 72 -10.37 10.22 -3.46
N LEU A 73 -10.39 9.22 -4.34
CA LEU A 73 -9.19 8.46 -4.64
C LEU A 73 -8.07 9.33 -5.23
N ARG A 74 -8.41 10.19 -6.17
CA ARG A 74 -7.41 11.04 -6.80
C ARG A 74 -6.73 11.95 -5.79
N GLU A 75 -7.53 12.56 -4.92
CA GLU A 75 -7.01 13.45 -3.89
C GLU A 75 -6.16 12.67 -2.87
N LEU A 76 -6.63 11.50 -2.48
CA LEU A 76 -5.88 10.64 -1.56
C LEU A 76 -4.53 10.23 -2.15
N ARG A 77 -4.55 9.76 -3.39
CA ARG A 77 -3.31 9.35 -4.06
C ARG A 77 -2.37 10.53 -4.26
N GLY A 78 -2.91 11.71 -4.53
CA GLY A 78 -2.11 12.92 -4.62
C GLY A 78 -1.40 13.24 -3.31
N LEU A 79 -2.14 13.11 -2.20
CA LEU A 79 -1.54 13.33 -0.88
C LEU A 79 -0.44 12.32 -0.60
N ILE A 80 -0.71 11.04 -0.88
CA ILE A 80 0.27 9.97 -0.63
C ILE A 80 1.51 10.16 -1.50
N ASP A 81 1.31 10.51 -2.76
CA ASP A 81 2.40 10.76 -3.68
C ASP A 81 3.28 11.90 -3.21
N LYS A 82 2.66 12.98 -2.76
CA LYS A 82 3.41 14.11 -2.25
C LYS A 82 4.17 13.73 -0.99
N ALA A 83 3.52 13.01 -0.08
CA ALA A 83 4.17 12.57 1.15
C ALA A 83 5.34 11.64 0.83
N TYR A 84 5.20 10.79 -0.17
CA TYR A 84 6.28 9.90 -0.58
C TYR A 84 7.52 10.70 -0.99
N GLN A 85 7.33 11.83 -1.65
CA GLN A 85 8.45 12.67 -2.06
C GLN A 85 9.25 13.21 -0.88
N PHE A 86 8.61 13.35 0.27
CA PHE A 86 9.26 13.83 1.49
C PHE A 86 9.80 12.71 2.36
N MET A 87 9.56 11.47 1.97
CA MET A 87 10.01 10.32 2.75
C MET A 87 11.53 10.22 2.72
N PRO A 88 12.18 9.89 3.85
CA PRO A 88 13.63 9.68 3.84
C PRO A 88 14.02 8.59 2.86
N GLU A 89 15.14 8.78 2.19
CA GLU A 89 15.61 7.84 1.18
C GLU A 89 15.83 6.45 1.75
N SER A 90 16.33 6.38 2.99
CA SER A 90 16.54 5.09 3.64
C SER A 90 15.25 4.30 3.80
N GLU A 91 14.15 4.99 4.09
CA GLU A 91 12.85 4.35 4.24
C GLU A 91 12.32 3.88 2.89
N LYS A 92 12.49 4.69 1.85
CA LYS A 92 12.11 4.30 0.50
C LYS A 92 12.82 3.02 0.08
N ILE A 93 14.12 2.97 0.31
CA ILE A 93 14.92 1.81 -0.04
C ILE A 93 14.48 0.59 0.75
N SER A 94 14.22 0.75 2.05
CA SER A 94 13.86 -0.37 2.90
C SER A 94 12.53 -1.02 2.50
N TYR A 95 11.53 -0.21 2.13
CA TYR A 95 10.18 -0.72 1.96
C TYR A 95 9.64 -0.65 0.55
N TYR A 96 10.09 0.33 -0.25
CA TYR A 96 9.36 0.68 -1.46
C TYR A 96 10.17 0.60 -2.74
N LEU A 97 11.47 0.34 -2.66
CA LEU A 97 12.33 0.21 -3.83
C LEU A 97 12.96 -1.16 -3.98
N LYS A 98 12.48 -2.13 -3.23
CA LYS A 98 13.04 -3.49 -3.28
C LYS A 98 12.50 -4.31 -4.43
N ARG A 99 11.46 -3.88 -5.10
CA ARG A 99 10.81 -4.60 -6.16
C ARG A 99 11.71 -4.60 -7.39
N THR A 100 11.79 -5.69 -7.98
CA THR A 100 12.60 -5.82 -9.17
C THR A 100 11.75 -5.78 -10.42
N ARG A 101 11.62 -5.68 -10.74
CA ARG A 101 11.04 -5.88 -11.77
C ARG A 101 10.67 -5.43 -12.67
N PRO A 102 10.59 -5.57 -12.91
CA PRO A 102 10.16 -5.31 -13.63
C PRO A 102 9.45 -5.20 -14.28
N ARG A 103 9.22 -5.23 -14.14
CA ARG A 103 8.59 -5.27 -14.61
C ARG A 103 8.04 -5.28 -15.48
N ARG A 104 8.08 -5.33 -15.46
CA ARG A 104 7.67 -5.29 -16.13
C ARG A 104 7.37 -5.25 -17.04
N ARG A 105 7.38 -5.21 -17.13
CA ARG A 105 7.20 -5.05 -17.87
C ARG A 105 7.52 -5.05 -18.81
N GLY A 106 7.76 -4.90 -18.76
CA GLY A 106 8.14 -4.91 -19.47
C GLY A 106 8.45 -4.81 -20.09
N LYS A 107 8.66 -4.66 -19.95
CA LYS A 107 9.05 -4.52 -20.39
C LYS A 107 9.67 -4.46 -20.80
N PRO A 108 9.83 -4.45 -20.83
CA PRO A 108 10.51 -4.44 -21.07
C PRO A 108 11.12 -4.30 -21.20
N LEU A 109 11.20 -4.12 -20.95
CA LEU A 109 11.73 -4.08 -20.97
C LEU A 109 12.18 -4.03 -21.30
#